data_7a3fb8490fbc6738821de033f6e60696
#
_entry.id   7a3fb8490fbc6738821de033f6e60696
#
_cell.length_a   1.000
_cell.length_b   1.000
_cell.length_c   1.000
_cell.angle_alpha   90.00
_cell.angle_beta   90.00
_cell.angle_gamma   90.00
#
_symmetry.space_group_name_H-M   'P 1'
#
loop_
_entity.id
_entity.type
_entity.pdbx_description
1 polymer ?
#
loop_
_entity_poly.entity_id
_entity_poly.type
_entity_poly.pdbx_seq_one_letter_code
_entity_poly.pdbx_strand_id
1 'polypeptide(L)'
;MYPVSPPPRLAGGFTLIESMVGLVVLGILLAVGVPQMTGWLASTRATGAAQFYADGFAQARNLAMTHNSQSRLVFAPGANGQPSWQIDVCLRTSDNPCTDGSNDWSTATTAARGATGPTADYRSLVRSADTLPPTTMLTITLDPADDDTVYFTPLGWIDAGQQNQVRRVDLAPAGALVGKFKPSAVVLTLGGMAVTCVPGVAPGDSRRCPP
;
A
#
# COMPACT_ATOMS: atom_id res chain seq x y z
N MET A 1 22.30 47.49 -53.45
CA MET A 1 21.35 46.86 -52.56
C MET A 1 21.93 46.96 -51.15
N TYR A 2 21.47 47.91 -50.30
CA TYR A 2 21.99 48.11 -48.97
C TYR A 2 21.17 47.25 -47.99
N PRO A 3 21.80 46.47 -47.07
CA PRO A 3 21.05 45.71 -46.10
C PRO A 3 20.46 46.66 -45.05
N VAL A 4 19.13 46.59 -44.86
CA VAL A 4 18.42 47.29 -43.78
C VAL A 4 18.63 46.53 -42.47
N SER A 5 19.40 47.14 -41.55
CA SER A 5 19.55 46.58 -40.19
C SER A 5 18.24 46.69 -39.42
N PRO A 6 17.82 45.60 -38.73
CA PRO A 6 16.61 45.65 -37.91
C PRO A 6 16.79 46.62 -36.72
N PRO A 7 15.72 47.30 -36.29
CA PRO A 7 15.81 48.26 -35.20
C PRO A 7 16.16 47.53 -33.88
N PRO A 8 16.95 48.20 -32.99
CA PRO A 8 17.29 47.62 -31.68
C PRO A 8 16.01 47.41 -30.86
N ARG A 9 15.82 46.18 -30.37
CA ARG A 9 14.75 45.88 -29.43
C ARG A 9 15.09 46.55 -28.10
N LEU A 10 14.29 47.51 -27.70
CA LEU A 10 14.37 48.11 -26.35
C LEU A 10 14.08 46.99 -25.33
N ALA A 11 15.11 46.59 -24.58
CA ALA A 11 14.94 45.74 -23.43
C ALA A 11 14.29 46.57 -22.31
N GLY A 12 12.98 46.40 -22.11
CA GLY A 12 12.27 46.99 -20.99
C GLY A 12 12.76 46.34 -19.67
N GLY A 13 13.35 47.13 -18.79
CA GLY A 13 13.70 46.69 -17.43
C GLY A 13 12.47 46.71 -16.51
N PHE A 14 12.43 45.78 -15.53
CA PHE A 14 11.42 45.80 -14.49
C PHE A 14 11.57 47.02 -13.59
N THR A 15 10.44 47.61 -13.22
CA THR A 15 10.41 48.71 -12.24
C THR A 15 10.49 48.14 -10.82
N LEU A 16 11.06 48.92 -9.88
CA LEU A 16 11.15 48.50 -8.48
C LEU A 16 9.76 48.24 -7.89
N ILE A 17 8.76 49.05 -8.25
CA ILE A 17 7.36 48.87 -7.81
C ILE A 17 6.74 47.53 -8.31
N GLU A 18 7.02 47.17 -9.55
CA GLU A 18 6.54 45.94 -10.16
C GLU A 18 7.13 44.71 -9.44
N SER A 19 8.42 44.76 -9.09
CA SER A 19 9.09 43.74 -8.31
C SER A 19 8.48 43.63 -6.89
N MET A 20 8.17 44.73 -6.24
CA MET A 20 7.51 44.71 -4.92
C MET A 20 6.10 44.13 -4.98
N VAL A 21 5.29 44.52 -5.96
CA VAL A 21 3.95 43.96 -6.16
C VAL A 21 4.04 42.46 -6.46
N GLY A 22 4.99 42.06 -7.32
CA GLY A 22 5.22 40.64 -7.63
C GLY A 22 5.55 39.80 -6.40
N LEU A 23 6.41 40.30 -5.51
CA LEU A 23 6.78 39.63 -4.27
C LEU A 23 5.59 39.52 -3.29
N VAL A 24 4.78 40.58 -3.17
CA VAL A 24 3.59 40.55 -2.32
C VAL A 24 2.56 39.50 -2.82
N VAL A 25 2.28 39.49 -4.11
CA VAL A 25 1.38 38.50 -4.73
C VAL A 25 1.93 37.08 -4.54
N LEU A 26 3.22 36.86 -4.78
CA LEU A 26 3.87 35.58 -4.56
C LEU A 26 3.75 35.13 -3.08
N GLY A 27 4.00 36.05 -2.15
CA GLY A 27 3.86 35.78 -0.71
C GLY A 27 2.45 35.31 -0.33
N ILE A 28 1.41 35.97 -0.86
CA ILE A 28 0.00 35.59 -0.63
C ILE A 28 -0.28 34.20 -1.22
N LEU A 29 0.16 33.92 -2.43
CA LEU A 29 -0.03 32.62 -3.09
C LEU A 29 0.64 31.50 -2.32
N LEU A 30 1.85 31.70 -1.81
CA LEU A 30 2.57 30.72 -0.99
C LEU A 30 1.88 30.50 0.37
N ALA A 31 1.39 31.56 1.01
CA ALA A 31 0.72 31.47 2.30
C ALA A 31 -0.58 30.62 2.24
N VAL A 32 -1.27 30.64 1.13
CA VAL A 32 -2.48 29.81 0.91
C VAL A 32 -2.14 28.45 0.30
N GLY A 33 -1.19 28.41 -0.62
CA GLY A 33 -0.87 27.22 -1.41
C GLY A 33 -0.14 26.12 -0.60
N VAL A 34 0.83 26.51 0.25
CA VAL A 34 1.65 25.55 1.01
C VAL A 34 0.80 24.66 1.96
N PRO A 35 -0.15 25.18 2.76
CA PRO A 35 -0.97 24.35 3.63
C PRO A 35 -1.85 23.35 2.86
N GLN A 36 -2.33 23.72 1.69
CA GLN A 36 -3.14 22.82 0.84
C GLN A 36 -2.31 21.66 0.27
N MET A 37 -1.06 21.92 -0.10
CA MET A 37 -0.16 20.89 -0.63
C MET A 37 0.17 19.80 0.40
N THR A 38 0.28 20.14 1.69
CA THR A 38 0.59 19.15 2.73
C THR A 38 -0.51 18.10 2.87
N GLY A 39 -1.78 18.51 2.83
CA GLY A 39 -2.92 17.59 2.86
C GLY A 39 -2.98 16.69 1.64
N TRP A 40 -2.76 17.24 0.45
CA TRP A 40 -2.73 16.48 -0.79
C TRP A 40 -1.60 15.44 -0.81
N LEU A 41 -0.39 15.83 -0.40
CA LEU A 41 0.74 14.92 -0.32
C LEU A 41 0.50 13.79 0.68
N ALA A 42 -0.10 14.09 1.84
CA ALA A 42 -0.45 13.09 2.84
C ALA A 42 -1.50 12.10 2.30
N SER A 43 -2.52 12.58 1.60
CA SER A 43 -3.53 11.74 0.94
C SER A 43 -2.91 10.81 -0.10
N THR A 44 -1.99 11.33 -0.93
CA THR A 44 -1.29 10.53 -1.95
C THR A 44 -0.45 9.43 -1.31
N ARG A 45 0.26 9.73 -0.22
CA ARG A 45 1.05 8.75 0.53
C ARG A 45 0.16 7.68 1.18
N ALA A 46 -1.00 8.07 1.72
CA ALA A 46 -1.97 7.11 2.27
C ALA A 46 -2.53 6.18 1.19
N THR A 47 -2.82 6.71 0.00
CA THR A 47 -3.23 5.89 -1.16
C THR A 47 -2.13 4.91 -1.57
N GLY A 48 -0.88 5.35 -1.61
CA GLY A 48 0.27 4.47 -1.87
C GLY A 48 0.43 3.37 -0.82
N ALA A 49 0.16 3.67 0.46
CA ALA A 49 0.15 2.67 1.51
C ALA A 49 -0.98 1.66 1.34
N ALA A 50 -2.20 2.10 0.98
CA ALA A 50 -3.30 1.18 0.68
C ALA A 50 -2.94 0.25 -0.50
N GLN A 51 -2.31 0.79 -1.54
CA GLN A 51 -1.85 0.00 -2.68
C GLN A 51 -0.78 -1.02 -2.29
N PHE A 52 0.16 -0.66 -1.39
CA PHE A 52 1.19 -1.57 -0.88
C PHE A 52 0.58 -2.84 -0.25
N TYR A 53 -0.50 -2.72 0.52
CA TYR A 53 -1.20 -3.87 1.12
C TYR A 53 -2.06 -4.61 0.10
N ALA A 54 -2.77 -3.90 -0.76
CA ALA A 54 -3.54 -4.52 -1.83
C ALA A 54 -2.66 -5.36 -2.77
N ASP A 55 -1.46 -4.86 -3.10
CA ASP A 55 -0.47 -5.58 -3.90
C ASP A 55 0.04 -6.83 -3.18
N GLY A 56 0.25 -6.77 -1.85
CA GLY A 56 0.63 -7.92 -1.05
C GLY A 56 -0.39 -9.06 -1.16
N PHE A 57 -1.66 -8.75 -0.97
CA PHE A 57 -2.75 -9.74 -1.11
C PHE A 57 -2.84 -10.29 -2.55
N ALA A 58 -2.77 -9.41 -3.55
CA ALA A 58 -2.81 -9.83 -4.94
C ALA A 58 -1.63 -10.75 -5.31
N GLN A 59 -0.44 -10.46 -4.81
CA GLN A 59 0.74 -11.28 -5.02
C GLN A 59 0.62 -12.64 -4.32
N ALA A 60 0.16 -12.69 -3.06
CA ALA A 60 -0.05 -13.95 -2.34
C ALA A 60 -1.05 -14.84 -3.09
N ARG A 61 -2.18 -14.27 -3.51
CA ARG A 61 -3.18 -14.95 -4.33
C ARG A 61 -2.59 -15.50 -5.64
N ASN A 62 -1.85 -14.66 -6.35
CA ASN A 62 -1.25 -15.06 -7.64
C ASN A 62 -0.22 -16.18 -7.46
N LEU A 63 0.57 -16.15 -6.40
CA LEU A 63 1.52 -17.20 -6.08
C LEU A 63 0.82 -18.53 -5.81
N ALA A 64 -0.27 -18.52 -5.03
CA ALA A 64 -1.07 -19.72 -4.79
C ALA A 64 -1.58 -20.35 -6.10
N MET A 65 -2.13 -19.55 -6.99
CA MET A 65 -2.66 -20.01 -8.27
C MET A 65 -1.56 -20.46 -9.24
N THR A 66 -0.48 -19.69 -9.38
CA THR A 66 0.59 -19.98 -10.34
C THR A 66 1.32 -21.27 -10.00
N HIS A 67 1.52 -21.52 -8.70
CA HIS A 67 2.21 -22.72 -8.24
C HIS A 67 1.27 -23.87 -7.89
N ASN A 68 -0.06 -23.68 -8.08
CA ASN A 68 -1.09 -24.65 -7.67
C ASN A 68 -0.85 -25.17 -6.24
N SER A 69 -0.53 -24.27 -5.33
CA SER A 69 -0.13 -24.55 -3.95
C SER A 69 -0.84 -23.63 -2.97
N GLN A 70 -0.72 -23.90 -1.67
CA GLN A 70 -1.18 -22.93 -0.67
C GLN A 70 -0.14 -21.83 -0.51
N SER A 71 -0.60 -20.59 -0.35
CA SER A 71 0.23 -19.47 0.09
C SER A 71 -0.36 -18.82 1.33
N ARG A 72 0.49 -18.19 2.12
CA ARG A 72 0.04 -17.31 3.19
C ARG A 72 0.76 -15.98 3.12
N LEU A 73 0.06 -14.91 3.45
CA LEU A 73 0.65 -13.61 3.68
C LEU A 73 0.70 -13.37 5.18
N VAL A 74 1.88 -13.12 5.71
CA VAL A 74 2.14 -12.88 7.14
C VAL A 74 2.57 -11.44 7.32
N PHE A 75 1.93 -10.74 8.25
CA PHE A 75 2.33 -9.40 8.65
C PHE A 75 3.33 -9.45 9.81
N ALA A 76 4.31 -8.57 9.77
CA ALA A 76 5.30 -8.42 10.83
C ALA A 76 5.59 -6.93 11.07
N PRO A 77 5.89 -6.52 12.31
CA PRO A 77 6.22 -5.14 12.60
C PRO A 77 7.44 -4.67 11.79
N GLY A 78 7.31 -3.56 11.07
CA GLY A 78 8.42 -2.88 10.39
C GLY A 78 9.15 -1.90 11.30
N ALA A 79 10.33 -1.42 10.86
CA ALA A 79 11.17 -0.52 11.63
C ALA A 79 10.51 0.85 11.88
N ASN A 80 9.62 1.30 10.99
CA ASN A 80 8.84 2.54 11.11
C ASN A 80 7.53 2.38 11.90
N GLY A 81 7.28 1.17 12.49
CA GLY A 81 6.08 0.81 13.22
C GLY A 81 4.90 0.39 12.34
N GLN A 82 5.05 0.40 11.01
CA GLN A 82 4.02 -0.08 10.08
C GLN A 82 4.19 -1.58 9.81
N PRO A 83 3.09 -2.32 9.54
CA PRO A 83 3.17 -3.74 9.20
C PRO A 83 3.89 -3.95 7.85
N SER A 84 5.03 -4.62 7.88
CA SER A 84 5.65 -5.24 6.71
C SER A 84 4.93 -6.54 6.38
N TRP A 85 5.10 -7.08 5.18
CA TRP A 85 4.49 -8.35 4.85
C TRP A 85 5.48 -9.31 4.18
N GLN A 86 5.23 -10.59 4.40
CA GLN A 86 5.95 -11.70 3.81
C GLN A 86 4.93 -12.67 3.22
N ILE A 87 5.24 -13.23 2.06
CA ILE A 87 4.42 -14.26 1.43
C ILE A 87 5.20 -15.57 1.45
N ASP A 88 4.65 -16.55 2.13
CA ASP A 88 5.18 -17.91 2.19
C ASP A 88 4.35 -18.83 1.31
N VAL A 89 4.97 -19.87 0.79
CA VAL A 89 4.33 -20.91 0.00
C VAL A 89 4.56 -22.25 0.68
N CYS A 90 3.53 -23.09 0.65
CA CYS A 90 3.61 -24.46 1.14
C CYS A 90 3.07 -25.41 0.08
N LEU A 91 3.90 -26.37 -0.32
CA LEU A 91 3.52 -27.40 -1.28
C LEU A 91 2.82 -28.56 -0.54
N ARG A 92 1.49 -28.53 -0.57
CA ARG A 92 0.66 -29.52 0.11
C ARG A 92 0.84 -30.91 -0.50
N THR A 93 1.20 -31.89 0.35
CA THR A 93 1.26 -33.32 0.02
C THR A 93 0.53 -34.12 1.10
N SER A 94 0.41 -35.45 0.95
CA SER A 94 -0.14 -36.34 1.99
C SER A 94 0.57 -36.19 3.33
N ASP A 95 1.88 -35.93 3.30
CA ASP A 95 2.75 -35.86 4.48
C ASP A 95 3.00 -34.40 4.91
N ASN A 96 2.44 -33.45 4.19
CA ASN A 96 2.61 -32.02 4.41
C ASN A 96 1.27 -31.29 4.35
N PRO A 97 0.55 -31.16 5.47
CA PRO A 97 -0.80 -30.59 5.49
C PRO A 97 -0.83 -29.05 5.37
N CYS A 98 0.33 -28.36 5.42
CA CYS A 98 0.40 -26.91 5.37
C CYS A 98 -0.41 -26.22 6.48
N THR A 99 -0.31 -26.71 7.69
CA THR A 99 -0.91 -26.08 8.87
C THR A 99 -0.04 -24.91 9.33
N ASP A 100 -0.62 -23.99 10.07
CA ASP A 100 0.08 -22.78 10.53
C ASP A 100 1.36 -23.09 11.32
N GLY A 101 1.30 -24.05 12.22
CA GLY A 101 2.44 -24.51 13.04
C GLY A 101 3.41 -25.49 12.35
N SER A 102 3.21 -25.81 11.06
CA SER A 102 4.10 -26.73 10.36
C SER A 102 5.35 -26.02 9.85
N ASN A 103 6.50 -26.71 9.90
CA ASN A 103 7.77 -26.24 9.32
C ASN A 103 7.82 -26.39 7.78
N ASP A 104 6.67 -26.52 7.15
CA ASP A 104 6.53 -26.85 5.73
C ASP A 104 6.48 -25.62 4.83
N TRP A 105 6.28 -24.46 5.43
CA TRP A 105 6.23 -23.19 4.75
C TRP A 105 7.63 -22.72 4.33
N SER A 106 7.74 -22.10 3.17
CA SER A 106 8.96 -21.39 2.80
C SER A 106 9.27 -20.28 3.80
N THR A 107 10.54 -19.90 3.85
CA THR A 107 11.00 -18.72 4.59
C THR A 107 11.83 -17.84 3.64
N ALA A 108 12.28 -16.68 4.10
CA ALA A 108 13.19 -15.84 3.32
C ALA A 108 14.50 -16.54 2.94
N THR A 109 14.92 -17.53 3.72
CA THR A 109 16.19 -18.24 3.54
C THR A 109 16.03 -19.71 3.13
N THR A 110 14.91 -20.33 3.44
CA THR A 110 14.66 -21.76 3.22
C THR A 110 13.54 -21.95 2.21
N ALA A 111 13.76 -22.83 1.24
CA ALA A 111 12.74 -23.18 0.26
C ALA A 111 11.56 -23.94 0.90
N ALA A 112 10.39 -23.91 0.23
CA ALA A 112 9.25 -24.69 0.65
C ALA A 112 9.58 -26.18 0.70
N ARG A 113 9.13 -26.88 1.74
CA ARG A 113 9.32 -28.32 1.86
C ARG A 113 8.63 -29.07 0.72
N GLY A 114 9.30 -30.06 0.15
CA GLY A 114 8.78 -30.81 -1.00
C GLY A 114 8.94 -30.09 -2.34
N ALA A 115 9.58 -28.92 -2.36
CA ALA A 115 9.88 -28.20 -3.58
C ALA A 115 10.84 -29.01 -4.46
N THR A 116 10.45 -29.27 -5.71
CA THR A 116 11.23 -30.02 -6.69
C THR A 116 11.10 -29.38 -8.07
N GLY A 117 12.04 -29.67 -8.97
CA GLY A 117 12.01 -29.12 -10.32
C GLY A 117 12.01 -27.59 -10.34
N PRO A 118 11.10 -26.95 -11.07
CA PRO A 118 11.05 -25.48 -11.18
C PRO A 118 10.78 -24.74 -9.86
N THR A 119 10.28 -25.43 -8.84
CA THR A 119 9.96 -24.85 -7.52
C THR A 119 11.02 -25.11 -6.46
N ALA A 120 12.13 -25.83 -6.81
CA ALA A 120 13.14 -26.26 -5.86
C ALA A 120 13.76 -25.14 -5.02
N ASP A 121 13.85 -23.93 -5.57
CA ASP A 121 14.43 -22.74 -4.90
C ASP A 121 13.36 -21.73 -4.45
N TYR A 122 12.09 -22.15 -4.38
CA TYR A 122 11.01 -21.24 -4.06
C TYR A 122 11.06 -20.77 -2.61
N ARG A 123 11.40 -19.53 -2.39
CA ARG A 123 11.53 -18.88 -1.09
C ARG A 123 10.44 -17.84 -0.89
N SER A 124 10.27 -17.38 0.34
CA SER A 124 9.30 -16.34 0.66
C SER A 124 9.66 -15.00 0.03
N LEU A 125 8.65 -14.29 -0.43
CA LEU A 125 8.75 -12.91 -0.88
C LEU A 125 8.53 -11.99 0.31
N VAL A 126 9.54 -11.18 0.65
CA VAL A 126 9.46 -10.22 1.77
C VAL A 126 9.39 -8.79 1.23
N ARG A 127 8.50 -7.98 1.80
CA ARG A 127 8.43 -6.56 1.49
C ARG A 127 8.33 -5.72 2.76
N SER A 128 9.36 -4.87 2.95
CA SER A 128 9.42 -3.96 4.09
C SER A 128 8.48 -2.76 3.90
N ALA A 129 7.82 -2.36 4.99
CA ALA A 129 7.00 -1.15 5.08
C ALA A 129 7.81 0.12 5.35
N ASP A 130 9.15 0.07 5.34
CA ASP A 130 10.01 1.20 5.74
C ASP A 130 9.83 2.45 4.88
N THR A 131 9.33 2.29 3.66
CA THR A 131 9.03 3.41 2.75
C THR A 131 7.65 4.04 2.97
N LEU A 132 6.81 3.43 3.81
CA LEU A 132 5.50 3.96 4.15
C LEU A 132 5.61 5.10 5.16
N PRO A 133 4.59 6.00 5.24
CA PRO A 133 4.54 7.01 6.26
C PRO A 133 4.62 6.39 7.67
N PRO A 134 5.36 7.01 8.61
CA PRO A 134 5.45 6.50 9.97
C PRO A 134 4.09 6.57 10.70
N THR A 135 3.96 5.83 11.79
CA THR A 135 2.74 5.77 12.61
C THR A 135 2.28 7.12 13.15
N THR A 136 3.17 8.10 13.25
CA THR A 136 2.84 9.48 13.61
C THR A 136 2.06 10.25 12.54
N MET A 137 2.04 9.75 11.30
CA MET A 137 1.36 10.38 10.16
C MET A 137 0.20 9.54 9.64
N LEU A 138 0.32 8.22 9.70
CA LEU A 138 -0.66 7.26 9.20
C LEU A 138 -0.74 6.09 10.18
N THR A 139 -1.91 5.82 10.74
CA THR A 139 -2.17 4.63 11.54
C THR A 139 -2.68 3.54 10.62
N ILE A 140 -2.04 2.38 10.66
CA ILE A 140 -2.46 1.18 9.92
C ILE A 140 -2.79 0.11 10.95
N THR A 141 -3.99 -0.43 10.87
CA THR A 141 -4.49 -1.47 11.77
C THR A 141 -5.01 -2.65 10.96
N LEU A 142 -4.69 -3.85 11.43
CA LEU A 142 -5.22 -5.09 10.91
C LEU A 142 -6.55 -5.39 11.59
N ASP A 143 -7.47 -6.02 10.89
CA ASP A 143 -8.77 -6.43 11.43
C ASP A 143 -9.05 -7.89 10.99
N PRO A 144 -9.20 -8.84 11.93
CA PRO A 144 -9.05 -8.69 13.38
C PRO A 144 -7.65 -8.28 13.85
N ALA A 145 -7.57 -7.56 14.99
CA ALA A 145 -6.32 -6.97 15.48
C ALA A 145 -5.32 -7.99 16.04
N ASP A 146 -5.82 -9.16 16.44
CA ASP A 146 -5.02 -10.24 17.03
C ASP A 146 -4.47 -11.21 15.96
N ASP A 147 -4.85 -11.00 14.71
CA ASP A 147 -4.44 -11.81 13.58
C ASP A 147 -3.38 -11.09 12.75
N ASP A 148 -2.42 -11.85 12.24
CA ASP A 148 -1.33 -11.35 11.42
C ASP A 148 -1.18 -12.09 10.08
N THR A 149 -2.07 -13.03 9.78
CA THR A 149 -1.89 -13.95 8.65
C THR A 149 -3.17 -14.06 7.81
N VAL A 150 -2.98 -14.28 6.49
CA VAL A 150 -4.04 -14.61 5.54
C VAL A 150 -3.63 -15.82 4.72
N TYR A 151 -4.50 -16.79 4.56
CA TYR A 151 -4.25 -18.03 3.82
C TYR A 151 -5.02 -18.07 2.52
N PHE A 152 -4.33 -18.45 1.44
CA PHE A 152 -4.90 -18.62 0.12
C PHE A 152 -4.83 -20.08 -0.33
N THR A 153 -5.93 -20.57 -0.87
CA THR A 153 -5.99 -21.89 -1.51
C THR A 153 -5.32 -21.86 -2.88
N PRO A 154 -4.99 -23.03 -3.48
CA PRO A 154 -4.49 -23.11 -4.86
C PRO A 154 -5.41 -22.48 -5.92
N LEU A 155 -6.68 -22.31 -5.61
CA LEU A 155 -7.66 -21.62 -6.47
C LEU A 155 -7.63 -20.09 -6.31
N GLY A 156 -6.80 -19.58 -5.41
CA GLY A 156 -6.69 -18.15 -5.10
C GLY A 156 -7.81 -17.61 -4.23
N TRP A 157 -8.57 -18.47 -3.57
CA TRP A 157 -9.61 -18.09 -2.60
C TRP A 157 -9.01 -18.03 -1.20
N ILE A 158 -9.64 -17.28 -0.32
CA ILE A 158 -9.30 -17.34 1.11
C ILE A 158 -9.62 -18.74 1.64
N ASP A 159 -8.70 -19.33 2.39
CA ASP A 159 -8.88 -20.64 2.97
C ASP A 159 -9.84 -20.56 4.18
N ALA A 160 -11.10 -20.90 3.97
CA ALA A 160 -12.13 -20.87 5.01
C ALA A 160 -11.91 -21.94 6.10
N GLY A 161 -11.02 -22.91 5.88
CA GLY A 161 -10.64 -23.90 6.90
C GLY A 161 -9.72 -23.34 7.97
N GLN A 162 -9.05 -22.22 7.68
CA GLN A 162 -8.25 -21.48 8.65
C GLN A 162 -9.12 -20.44 9.35
N GLN A 163 -9.08 -20.46 10.67
CA GLN A 163 -9.73 -19.44 11.49
C GLN A 163 -8.70 -18.37 11.86
N ASN A 164 -9.14 -17.22 12.34
CA ASN A 164 -8.26 -16.15 12.78
C ASN A 164 -7.35 -15.65 11.66
N GLN A 165 -7.96 -15.00 10.69
CA GLN A 165 -7.25 -14.42 9.53
C GLN A 165 -7.58 -12.95 9.38
N VAL A 166 -6.59 -12.15 9.00
CA VAL A 166 -6.79 -10.75 8.62
C VAL A 166 -7.72 -10.67 7.41
N ARG A 167 -8.78 -9.89 7.54
CA ARG A 167 -9.75 -9.66 6.46
C ARG A 167 -9.74 -8.24 5.94
N ARG A 168 -9.15 -7.35 6.71
CA ARG A 168 -9.16 -5.93 6.42
C ARG A 168 -7.91 -5.24 6.97
N VAL A 169 -7.43 -4.24 6.23
CA VAL A 169 -6.38 -3.33 6.67
C VAL A 169 -6.95 -1.93 6.63
N ASP A 170 -7.07 -1.30 7.78
CA ASP A 170 -7.56 0.07 7.92
C ASP A 170 -6.41 1.07 7.93
N LEU A 171 -6.56 2.15 7.19
CA LEU A 171 -5.59 3.23 7.08
C LEU A 171 -6.27 4.54 7.48
N ALA A 172 -5.83 5.14 8.57
CA ALA A 172 -6.39 6.38 9.11
C ALA A 172 -5.32 7.45 9.30
N PRO A 173 -5.66 8.75 9.06
CA PRO A 173 -4.75 9.84 9.35
C PRO A 173 -4.41 9.89 10.85
N ALA A 174 -3.14 10.15 11.18
CA ALA A 174 -2.64 10.23 12.55
C ALA A 174 -1.99 11.59 12.84
N GLY A 175 -1.84 11.92 14.11
CA GLY A 175 -1.18 13.13 14.59
C GLY A 175 -1.74 14.40 13.97
N ALA A 176 -0.87 15.23 13.39
CA ALA A 176 -1.23 16.51 12.77
C ALA A 176 -2.06 16.37 11.48
N LEU A 177 -2.19 15.15 10.94
CA LEU A 177 -2.91 14.86 9.71
C LEU A 177 -4.36 14.42 9.94
N VAL A 178 -4.80 14.29 11.19
CA VAL A 178 -6.21 14.00 11.54
C VAL A 178 -7.11 15.05 10.90
N GLY A 179 -8.12 14.58 10.13
CA GLY A 179 -9.04 15.44 9.39
C GLY A 179 -8.49 16.06 8.10
N LYS A 180 -7.22 15.84 7.72
CA LYS A 180 -6.65 16.37 6.48
C LYS A 180 -6.96 15.50 5.25
N PHE A 181 -7.20 14.22 5.44
CA PHE A 181 -7.66 13.31 4.39
C PHE A 181 -8.61 12.26 4.99
N LYS A 182 -9.37 11.59 4.12
CA LYS A 182 -10.32 10.56 4.56
C LYS A 182 -9.60 9.24 4.82
N PRO A 183 -10.03 8.47 5.84
CA PRO A 183 -9.54 7.12 6.03
C PRO A 183 -9.91 6.24 4.84
N SER A 184 -9.13 5.20 4.61
CA SER A 184 -9.38 4.16 3.61
C SER A 184 -9.18 2.79 4.23
N ALA A 185 -9.70 1.77 3.59
CA ALA A 185 -9.47 0.39 3.98
C ALA A 185 -9.22 -0.48 2.76
N VAL A 186 -8.44 -1.53 2.94
CA VAL A 186 -8.27 -2.61 1.99
C VAL A 186 -8.99 -3.82 2.57
N VAL A 187 -10.03 -4.29 1.90
CA VAL A 187 -10.87 -5.42 2.35
C VAL A 187 -10.65 -6.60 1.41
N LEU A 188 -10.49 -7.78 2.01
CA LEU A 188 -10.39 -9.04 1.29
C LEU A 188 -11.78 -9.66 1.12
N THR A 189 -12.12 -9.99 -0.11
CA THR A 189 -13.29 -10.81 -0.42
C THR A 189 -12.98 -12.29 -0.23
N LEU A 190 -13.99 -13.14 -0.04
CA LEU A 190 -13.81 -14.59 0.03
C LEU A 190 -13.14 -15.17 -1.24
N GLY A 191 -13.32 -14.52 -2.39
CA GLY A 191 -12.62 -14.86 -3.63
C GLY A 191 -11.15 -14.46 -3.66
N GLY A 192 -10.59 -13.96 -2.54
CA GLY A 192 -9.18 -13.57 -2.43
C GLY A 192 -8.82 -12.27 -3.17
N MET A 193 -9.80 -11.44 -3.53
CA MET A 193 -9.56 -10.16 -4.17
C MET A 193 -9.50 -9.05 -3.12
N ALA A 194 -8.48 -8.21 -3.20
CA ALA A 194 -8.35 -7.01 -2.40
C ALA A 194 -9.11 -5.84 -3.04
N VAL A 195 -9.97 -5.19 -2.28
CA VAL A 195 -10.76 -4.03 -2.71
C VAL A 195 -10.47 -2.86 -1.79
N THR A 196 -10.11 -1.71 -2.37
CA THR A 196 -9.95 -0.48 -1.60
C THR A 196 -11.30 0.23 -1.47
N CYS A 197 -11.65 0.63 -0.25
CA CYS A 197 -12.92 1.26 0.09
C CYS A 197 -12.75 2.38 1.13
N VAL A 198 -13.81 3.13 1.38
CA VAL A 198 -13.82 4.21 2.38
C VAL A 198 -14.74 3.82 3.53
N PRO A 199 -14.20 3.64 4.74
CA PRO A 199 -15.02 3.31 5.91
C PRO A 199 -15.90 4.49 6.33
N GLY A 200 -17.07 4.19 6.91
CA GLY A 200 -17.97 5.19 7.50
C GLY A 200 -18.75 6.07 6.52
N VAL A 201 -18.72 5.79 5.20
CA VAL A 201 -19.57 6.48 4.23
C VAL A 201 -21.00 5.95 4.25
N ALA A 202 -21.96 6.78 3.81
CA ALA A 202 -23.38 6.47 3.85
C ALA A 202 -23.74 5.21 3.02
N PRO A 203 -24.79 4.48 3.39
CA PRO A 203 -25.35 3.42 2.56
C PRO A 203 -25.71 3.96 1.17
N GLY A 204 -25.25 3.24 0.12
CA GLY A 204 -25.45 3.65 -1.28
C GLY A 204 -24.28 4.41 -1.92
N ASP A 205 -23.27 4.82 -1.17
CA ASP A 205 -22.01 5.32 -1.75
C ASP A 205 -21.22 4.12 -2.33
N SER A 206 -20.86 4.20 -3.61
CA SER A 206 -20.11 3.14 -4.30
C SER A 206 -18.72 2.86 -3.74
N ARG A 207 -18.19 3.78 -2.93
CA ARG A 207 -16.89 3.64 -2.26
C ARG A 207 -16.99 2.99 -0.89
N ARG A 208 -18.21 2.66 -0.43
CA ARG A 208 -18.42 2.04 0.87
C ARG A 208 -17.73 0.69 0.96
N CYS A 209 -17.12 0.42 2.12
CA CYS A 209 -16.59 -0.91 2.39
C CYS A 209 -17.72 -1.95 2.41
N PRO A 210 -17.50 -3.14 1.83
CA PRO A 210 -18.42 -4.26 1.98
C PRO A 210 -18.59 -4.60 3.47
N PRO A 211 -19.75 -5.15 3.84
CA PRO A 211 -20.04 -5.55 5.22
C PRO A 211 -19.14 -6.70 5.68
#